data_2fe5d44435cb282a197095a199d2c428
#
_entry.id   2fe5d44435cb282a197095a199d2c428
#
_cell.length_a   1.000
_cell.length_b   1.000
_cell.length_c   1.000
_cell.angle_alpha   90.00
_cell.angle_beta   90.00
_cell.angle_gamma   90.00
#
_symmetry.space_group_name_H-M   'P 1'
#
loop_
_entity.id
_entity.type
_entity.pdbx_description
1 polymer ?
#
loop_
_entity_poly.entity_id
_entity_poly.type
_entity_poly.pdbx_seq_one_letter_code
_entity_poly.pdbx_strand_id
1 'polypeptide(L)'
;QMNARRNNNYFRDGSGVSFLDGDFYPGDEFKGDVARIIMYMYLRYPSQCEPINIGIGDRTYAPDMPNIFLEWNQEDPVSVFETNRNNVIASYQGNRNPFIDNPYLATLVWNGPDPEDSWGVLSSADLSLQTLSVYPTITNDYLFIQGIDTVHSQVQIFNQLGQALEFELDGNKIDVSGFSNGLYVMNIKHSNKSKLFKFLVH
;
A
#
# COMPACT_ATOMS: atom_id res chain seq x y z
N GLN A 1 23.12 11.77 15.35
CA GLN A 1 21.66 11.64 15.46
C GLN A 1 20.99 12.52 14.41
N MET A 2 19.85 12.12 13.89
CA MET A 2 19.10 12.85 12.87
C MET A 2 18.07 13.75 13.55
N ASN A 3 18.02 15.04 13.19
CA ASN A 3 17.15 16.03 13.84
C ASN A 3 16.30 16.76 12.80
N ALA A 4 14.98 16.80 13.00
CA ALA A 4 14.03 17.49 12.12
C ALA A 4 14.06 19.01 12.26
N ARG A 5 14.69 19.56 13.29
CA ARG A 5 14.57 20.99 13.58
C ARG A 5 15.57 21.81 12.78
N ARG A 6 15.07 22.62 11.85
CA ARG A 6 15.77 23.81 11.38
C ARG A 6 15.85 24.83 12.51
N ASN A 7 16.91 24.81 13.26
CA ASN A 7 17.21 25.90 14.18
C ASN A 7 18.18 26.87 13.47
N ASN A 8 18.04 28.18 13.69
CA ASN A 8 18.93 29.21 13.12
C ASN A 8 20.41 29.04 13.48
N ASN A 9 20.71 28.13 14.38
CA ASN A 9 22.06 27.82 14.87
C ASN A 9 22.77 26.71 14.07
N TYR A 10 22.14 26.14 13.04
CA TYR A 10 22.80 25.15 12.20
C TYR A 10 23.84 25.80 11.27
N PHE A 11 25.00 25.19 11.21
CA PHE A 11 25.99 25.52 10.18
C PHE A 11 25.47 24.99 8.82
N ARG A 12 25.37 25.89 7.85
CA ARG A 12 24.92 25.57 6.49
C ARG A 12 26.11 25.70 5.54
N ASP A 13 26.35 24.68 4.74
CA ASP A 13 27.35 24.67 3.68
C ASP A 13 26.84 25.21 2.34
N GLY A 14 25.59 25.65 2.27
CA GLY A 14 24.96 26.12 1.02
C GLY A 14 24.18 25.05 0.27
N SER A 15 24.33 23.77 0.57
CA SER A 15 23.57 22.65 -0.01
C SER A 15 22.23 22.40 0.69
N GLY A 16 21.96 23.11 1.79
CA GLY A 16 20.81 22.86 2.66
C GLY A 16 21.08 21.84 3.75
N VAL A 17 22.17 21.09 3.68
CA VAL A 17 22.65 20.19 4.73
C VAL A 17 23.13 21.00 5.94
N SER A 18 22.88 20.53 7.14
CA SER A 18 23.30 21.23 8.36
C SER A 18 23.71 20.27 9.48
N PHE A 19 24.65 20.74 10.31
CA PHE A 19 25.17 20.03 11.48
C PHE A 19 25.04 20.92 12.71
N LEU A 20 24.64 20.33 13.84
CA LEU A 20 24.59 21.00 15.14
C LEU A 20 24.96 19.99 16.23
N ASP A 21 26.00 20.29 17.03
CA ASP A 21 26.42 19.49 18.19
C ASP A 21 26.52 17.96 17.92
N GLY A 22 26.91 17.59 16.69
CA GLY A 22 26.99 16.21 16.26
C GLY A 22 25.72 15.64 15.62
N ASP A 23 24.62 16.40 15.59
CA ASP A 23 23.40 16.01 14.88
C ASP A 23 23.51 16.39 13.39
N PHE A 24 22.84 15.59 12.56
CA PHE A 24 22.84 15.72 11.11
C PHE A 24 21.43 15.98 10.59
N TYR A 25 21.29 16.97 9.73
CA TYR A 25 20.08 17.21 8.94
C TYR A 25 20.43 17.16 7.45
N PRO A 26 19.87 16.24 6.66
CA PRO A 26 20.26 16.03 5.25
C PRO A 26 19.79 17.12 4.29
N GLY A 27 18.97 18.07 4.74
CA GLY A 27 18.31 19.07 3.91
C GLY A 27 16.94 18.64 3.43
N ASP A 28 16.13 19.64 3.02
CA ASP A 28 14.74 19.39 2.64
C ASP A 28 14.61 18.50 1.37
N GLU A 29 15.61 18.52 0.50
CA GLU A 29 15.64 17.78 -0.75
C GLU A 29 16.00 16.30 -0.59
N PHE A 30 16.64 15.92 0.53
CA PHE A 30 17.17 14.56 0.73
C PHE A 30 16.69 13.90 2.01
N LYS A 31 15.85 14.55 2.80
CA LYS A 31 15.39 14.00 4.07
C LYS A 31 14.55 12.74 3.89
N GLY A 32 13.69 12.71 2.87
CA GLY A 32 12.89 11.54 2.49
C GLY A 32 13.76 10.39 1.98
N ASP A 33 14.77 10.69 1.14
CA ASP A 33 15.74 9.70 0.67
C ASP A 33 16.43 9.00 1.84
N VAL A 34 16.91 9.79 2.81
CA VAL A 34 17.58 9.27 4.00
C VAL A 34 16.62 8.44 4.85
N ALA A 35 15.40 8.91 5.06
CA ALA A 35 14.38 8.18 5.81
C ALA A 35 14.09 6.81 5.18
N ARG A 36 13.85 6.76 3.86
CA ARG A 36 13.60 5.51 3.13
C ARG A 36 14.79 4.56 3.14
N ILE A 37 16.01 5.07 3.14
CA ILE A 37 17.21 4.25 3.32
C ILE A 37 17.25 3.63 4.72
N ILE A 38 17.00 4.40 5.76
CA ILE A 38 17.02 3.92 7.15
C ILE A 38 15.93 2.87 7.37
N MET A 39 14.71 3.11 6.91
CA MET A 39 13.60 2.15 6.99
C MET A 39 13.95 0.83 6.27
N TYR A 40 14.56 0.91 5.09
CA TYR A 40 15.00 -0.27 4.34
C TYR A 40 16.12 -1.03 5.04
N MET A 41 17.09 -0.33 5.59
CA MET A 41 18.19 -0.96 6.36
C MET A 41 17.65 -1.65 7.61
N TYR A 42 16.69 -1.05 8.30
CA TYR A 42 16.04 -1.69 9.45
C TYR A 42 15.25 -2.93 9.05
N LEU A 43 14.51 -2.89 7.94
CA LEU A 43 13.79 -4.05 7.42
C LEU A 43 14.74 -5.23 7.10
N ARG A 44 15.94 -4.92 6.59
CA ARG A 44 16.93 -5.93 6.17
C ARG A 44 17.80 -6.44 7.32
N TYR A 45 18.11 -5.58 8.28
CA TYR A 45 19.07 -5.82 9.36
C TYR A 45 18.52 -5.29 10.69
N PRO A 46 17.43 -5.88 11.21
CA PRO A 46 16.69 -5.30 12.33
C PRO A 46 17.51 -5.14 13.62
N SER A 47 18.47 -6.03 13.86
CA SER A 47 19.31 -5.97 15.06
C SER A 47 20.55 -5.08 14.93
N GLN A 48 20.96 -4.73 13.70
CA GLN A 48 22.16 -3.92 13.44
C GLN A 48 21.82 -2.46 13.08
N CYS A 49 20.63 -2.23 12.54
CA CYS A 49 20.22 -0.95 11.96
C CYS A 49 18.96 -0.39 12.64
N GLU A 50 18.87 -0.48 13.95
CA GLU A 50 17.73 0.06 14.71
C GLU A 50 17.63 1.57 14.54
N PRO A 51 16.49 2.10 14.00
CA PRO A 51 16.32 3.53 13.74
C PRO A 51 16.38 4.38 15.00
N ILE A 52 16.03 3.80 16.15
CA ILE A 52 16.05 4.48 17.47
C ILE A 52 17.46 4.90 17.91
N ASN A 53 18.50 4.28 17.36
CA ASN A 53 19.91 4.61 17.64
C ASN A 53 20.40 5.78 16.77
N ILE A 54 19.66 6.15 15.74
CA ILE A 54 20.04 7.16 14.74
C ILE A 54 19.13 8.37 14.79
N GLY A 55 17.81 8.15 14.84
CA GLY A 55 16.81 9.22 14.90
C GLY A 55 16.56 9.69 16.32
N ILE A 56 16.32 10.99 16.47
CA ILE A 56 15.91 11.61 17.73
C ILE A 56 14.47 12.10 17.62
N GLY A 57 13.83 12.25 18.77
CA GLY A 57 12.47 12.77 18.90
C GLY A 57 11.46 11.70 19.30
N ASP A 58 10.19 12.03 19.11
CA ASP A 58 9.06 11.22 19.56
C ASP A 58 8.92 9.91 18.75
N ARG A 59 8.24 8.95 19.36
CA ARG A 59 7.88 7.64 18.77
C ARG A 59 6.42 7.35 19.05
N THR A 60 5.55 8.24 18.58
CA THR A 60 4.11 8.17 18.88
C THR A 60 3.37 7.26 17.90
N TYR A 61 3.91 7.06 16.70
CA TYR A 61 3.31 6.20 15.67
C TYR A 61 3.67 4.73 15.89
N ALA A 62 4.94 4.44 16.15
CA ALA A 62 5.44 3.10 16.44
C ALA A 62 6.57 3.15 17.47
N PRO A 63 6.70 2.16 18.36
CA PRO A 63 7.69 2.17 19.45
C PRO A 63 9.15 2.02 18.97
N ASP A 64 9.34 1.42 17.80
CA ASP A 64 10.62 1.06 17.19
C ASP A 64 11.05 2.00 16.05
N MET A 65 10.19 2.96 15.68
CA MET A 65 10.46 3.91 14.60
C MET A 65 10.29 5.36 15.08
N PRO A 66 11.35 6.19 15.10
CA PRO A 66 11.23 7.62 15.36
C PRO A 66 10.30 8.31 14.34
N ASN A 67 9.41 9.17 14.83
CA ASN A 67 8.44 9.90 14.01
C ASN A 67 9.09 10.66 12.87
N ILE A 68 10.27 11.21 13.11
CA ILE A 68 11.03 12.00 12.15
C ILE A 68 11.23 11.30 10.79
N PHE A 69 11.43 9.98 10.76
CA PHE A 69 11.63 9.26 9.51
C PHE A 69 10.32 9.07 8.74
N LEU A 70 9.20 8.89 9.44
CA LEU A 70 7.87 8.79 8.84
C LEU A 70 7.40 10.15 8.30
N GLU A 71 7.67 11.22 9.06
CA GLU A 71 7.39 12.60 8.67
C GLU A 71 8.23 13.01 7.45
N TRP A 72 9.52 12.72 7.42
CA TRP A 72 10.39 13.00 6.27
C TRP A 72 9.99 12.22 5.01
N ASN A 73 9.54 10.98 5.17
CA ASN A 73 9.05 10.17 4.05
C ASN A 73 7.81 10.80 3.39
N GLN A 74 6.94 11.45 4.18
CA GLN A 74 5.77 12.16 3.65
C GLN A 74 6.13 13.54 3.09
N GLU A 75 7.00 14.29 3.77
CA GLU A 75 7.32 15.67 3.42
C GLU A 75 8.21 15.81 2.19
N ASP A 76 9.02 14.78 1.89
CA ASP A 76 9.94 14.74 0.75
C ASP A 76 9.63 13.52 -0.14
N PRO A 77 8.75 13.70 -1.14
CA PRO A 77 8.35 12.63 -2.07
C PRO A 77 9.52 12.06 -2.87
N VAL A 78 9.33 10.81 -3.35
CA VAL A 78 10.35 10.12 -4.16
C VAL A 78 10.69 10.90 -5.42
N SER A 79 11.96 11.24 -5.57
CA SER A 79 12.48 11.93 -6.75
C SER A 79 12.83 10.97 -7.89
N VAL A 80 12.93 11.51 -9.11
CA VAL A 80 13.43 10.76 -10.28
C VAL A 80 14.87 10.27 -10.05
N PHE A 81 15.68 11.05 -9.36
CA PHE A 81 17.05 10.66 -9.00
C PHE A 81 17.05 9.45 -8.07
N GLU A 82 16.22 9.45 -7.03
CA GLU A 82 16.11 8.33 -6.09
C GLU A 82 15.59 7.06 -6.77
N THR A 83 14.57 7.17 -7.63
CA THR A 83 14.05 6.06 -8.44
C THR A 83 15.14 5.45 -9.33
N ASN A 84 15.91 6.29 -10.03
CA ASN A 84 17.01 5.82 -10.87
C ASN A 84 18.10 5.15 -10.06
N ARG A 85 18.46 5.70 -8.90
CA ARG A 85 19.42 5.08 -7.97
C ARG A 85 18.92 3.71 -7.50
N ASN A 86 17.63 3.58 -7.15
CA ASN A 86 17.04 2.30 -6.75
C ASN A 86 17.14 1.26 -7.88
N ASN A 87 16.88 1.66 -9.13
CA ASN A 87 17.02 0.79 -10.31
C ASN A 87 18.46 0.27 -10.48
N VAL A 88 19.43 1.20 -10.41
CA VAL A 88 20.85 0.85 -10.55
C VAL A 88 21.32 -0.07 -9.42
N ILE A 89 21.00 0.26 -8.18
CA ILE A 89 21.39 -0.56 -7.02
C ILE A 89 20.76 -1.95 -7.13
N ALA A 90 19.48 -2.05 -7.50
CA ALA A 90 18.80 -3.33 -7.66
C ALA A 90 19.45 -4.23 -8.71
N SER A 91 19.99 -3.66 -9.78
CA SER A 91 20.69 -4.43 -10.83
C SER A 91 21.98 -5.10 -10.31
N TYR A 92 22.61 -4.53 -9.29
CA TYR A 92 23.85 -5.08 -8.68
C TYR A 92 23.57 -6.02 -7.51
N GLN A 93 22.61 -5.68 -6.66
CA GLN A 93 22.38 -6.43 -5.41
C GLN A 93 21.16 -7.39 -5.47
N GLY A 94 20.38 -7.36 -6.56
CA GLY A 94 19.28 -8.29 -6.80
C GLY A 94 18.00 -7.99 -5.99
N ASN A 95 17.94 -6.89 -5.27
CA ASN A 95 16.75 -6.44 -4.54
C ASN A 95 16.62 -4.91 -4.56
N ARG A 96 15.40 -4.43 -4.32
CA ARG A 96 15.02 -3.01 -4.35
C ARG A 96 14.67 -2.53 -2.95
N ASN A 97 14.77 -1.22 -2.74
CA ASN A 97 14.16 -0.59 -1.59
C ASN A 97 12.65 -0.40 -1.86
N PRO A 98 11.76 -1.14 -1.18
CA PRO A 98 10.33 -1.08 -1.44
C PRO A 98 9.71 0.27 -1.03
N PHE A 99 10.30 0.99 -0.08
CA PHE A 99 9.82 2.31 0.35
C PHE A 99 10.10 3.41 -0.68
N ILE A 100 10.99 3.16 -1.67
CA ILE A 100 11.14 4.03 -2.83
C ILE A 100 10.10 3.66 -3.91
N ASP A 101 9.78 2.37 -4.07
CA ASP A 101 8.79 1.91 -5.04
C ASP A 101 7.36 2.28 -4.61
N ASN A 102 7.08 2.25 -3.31
CA ASN A 102 5.85 2.78 -2.71
C ASN A 102 6.10 3.30 -1.29
N PRO A 103 6.25 4.62 -1.10
CA PRO A 103 6.47 5.23 0.22
C PRO A 103 5.40 4.90 1.27
N TYR A 104 4.16 4.68 0.83
CA TYR A 104 3.04 4.36 1.71
C TYR A 104 3.21 3.05 2.50
N LEU A 105 4.07 2.15 2.05
CA LEU A 105 4.40 0.94 2.80
C LEU A 105 4.93 1.24 4.21
N ALA A 106 5.59 2.38 4.42
CA ALA A 106 6.05 2.79 5.75
C ALA A 106 4.87 3.01 6.71
N THR A 107 3.80 3.65 6.24
CA THR A 107 2.57 3.85 7.02
C THR A 107 1.87 2.53 7.35
N LEU A 108 1.85 1.58 6.42
CA LEU A 108 1.30 0.25 6.66
C LEU A 108 2.08 -0.55 7.73
N VAL A 109 3.40 -0.33 7.83
CA VAL A 109 4.27 -1.05 8.78
C VAL A 109 4.32 -0.37 10.14
N TRP A 110 4.45 0.96 10.19
CA TRP A 110 4.74 1.73 11.41
C TRP A 110 3.67 2.76 11.76
N ASN A 111 2.59 2.87 10.99
CA ASN A 111 1.63 3.96 11.05
C ASN A 111 2.30 5.31 10.71
N GLY A 112 1.66 6.42 11.07
CA GLY A 112 2.19 7.76 10.81
C GLY A 112 1.45 8.48 9.70
N PRO A 113 2.02 9.59 9.20
CA PRO A 113 1.42 10.36 8.12
C PRO A 113 1.44 9.57 6.81
N ASP A 114 0.49 9.87 5.91
CA ASP A 114 0.35 9.21 4.62
C ASP A 114 1.22 9.89 3.56
N PRO A 115 2.30 9.28 3.09
CA PRO A 115 3.06 9.73 1.92
C PRO A 115 2.35 9.32 0.61
N GLU A 116 3.00 9.56 -0.52
CA GLU A 116 2.50 9.12 -1.83
C GLU A 116 2.27 7.60 -1.87
N ASP A 117 1.08 7.19 -2.32
CA ASP A 117 0.72 5.79 -2.57
C ASP A 117 0.83 5.47 -4.06
N SER A 118 2.03 5.15 -4.50
CA SER A 118 2.34 4.85 -5.91
C SER A 118 1.63 3.59 -6.44
N TRP A 119 1.18 2.69 -5.56
CA TRP A 119 0.48 1.46 -5.93
C TRP A 119 -1.05 1.56 -5.78
N GLY A 120 -1.55 2.66 -5.22
CA GLY A 120 -2.98 2.87 -5.00
C GLY A 120 -3.56 1.92 -3.96
N VAL A 121 -2.79 1.54 -2.95
CA VAL A 121 -3.24 0.66 -1.85
C VAL A 121 -4.31 1.35 -1.01
N LEU A 122 -4.27 2.70 -0.91
CA LEU A 122 -5.29 3.54 -0.29
C LEU A 122 -6.51 3.83 -1.17
N SER A 123 -6.51 3.39 -2.42
CA SER A 123 -7.62 3.74 -3.29
C SER A 123 -8.93 3.25 -2.67
N SER A 124 -9.96 4.10 -2.70
CA SER A 124 -11.32 3.76 -2.23
C SER A 124 -11.87 2.48 -2.88
N ALA A 125 -11.28 2.03 -3.99
CA ALA A 125 -11.53 0.74 -4.60
C ALA A 125 -11.09 -0.44 -3.70
N ASP A 126 -10.07 -0.30 -2.85
CA ASP A 126 -9.69 -1.36 -1.91
C ASP A 126 -10.67 -1.47 -0.73
N LEU A 127 -11.17 -0.36 -0.20
CA LEU A 127 -12.23 -0.39 0.80
C LEU A 127 -13.51 -1.02 0.22
N SER A 128 -13.86 -0.70 -1.02
CA SER A 128 -15.04 -1.25 -1.67
C SER A 128 -14.94 -2.77 -1.89
N LEU A 129 -13.73 -3.29 -2.22
CA LEU A 129 -13.52 -4.73 -2.38
C LEU A 129 -13.38 -5.47 -1.04
N GLN A 130 -12.95 -4.82 0.03
CA GLN A 130 -12.94 -5.43 1.37
C GLN A 130 -14.35 -5.62 1.92
N THR A 131 -15.24 -4.67 1.70
CA THR A 131 -16.67 -4.75 2.08
C THR A 131 -17.50 -5.58 1.10
N LEU A 132 -16.93 -5.91 -0.07
CA LEU A 132 -17.62 -6.68 -1.10
C LEU A 132 -17.89 -8.11 -0.61
N SER A 133 -19.14 -8.47 -0.55
CA SER A 133 -19.62 -9.81 -0.20
C SER A 133 -20.68 -10.29 -1.20
N VAL A 134 -20.75 -11.62 -1.35
CA VAL A 134 -21.77 -12.30 -2.13
C VAL A 134 -22.46 -13.30 -1.22
N TYR A 135 -23.78 -13.26 -1.17
CA TYR A 135 -24.60 -14.14 -0.33
C TYR A 135 -25.95 -14.46 -0.96
N PRO A 136 -26.57 -15.58 -0.55
CA PRO A 136 -25.98 -16.68 0.20
C PRO A 136 -24.92 -17.41 -0.63
N THR A 137 -24.03 -18.17 -0.01
CA THR A 137 -23.01 -18.97 -0.73
C THR A 137 -23.54 -20.33 -1.19
N ILE A 138 -24.75 -20.69 -0.78
CA ILE A 138 -25.50 -21.88 -1.21
C ILE A 138 -26.93 -21.43 -1.50
N THR A 139 -27.40 -21.66 -2.71
CA THR A 139 -28.73 -21.22 -3.15
C THR A 139 -29.20 -22.00 -4.36
N ASN A 140 -30.51 -21.96 -4.62
CA ASN A 140 -31.14 -22.43 -5.85
C ASN A 140 -31.92 -21.34 -6.57
N ASP A 141 -31.98 -20.13 -6.01
CA ASP A 141 -32.79 -19.02 -6.53
C ASP A 141 -31.95 -17.80 -6.88
N TYR A 142 -31.44 -17.11 -5.86
CA TYR A 142 -30.82 -15.80 -6.02
C TYR A 142 -29.54 -15.64 -5.23
N LEU A 143 -28.63 -14.81 -5.80
CA LEU A 143 -27.45 -14.27 -5.10
C LEU A 143 -27.57 -12.76 -5.00
N PHE A 144 -26.98 -12.21 -3.93
CA PHE A 144 -26.90 -10.78 -3.73
C PHE A 144 -25.45 -10.34 -3.60
N ILE A 145 -25.11 -9.25 -4.28
CA ILE A 145 -23.83 -8.56 -4.18
C ILE A 145 -24.00 -7.38 -3.24
N GLN A 146 -23.17 -7.25 -2.22
CA GLN A 146 -23.17 -6.13 -1.29
C GLN A 146 -21.80 -5.48 -1.23
N GLY A 147 -21.77 -4.16 -1.05
CA GLY A 147 -20.54 -3.40 -0.81
C GLY A 147 -19.88 -2.83 -2.07
N ILE A 148 -20.59 -2.86 -3.22
CA ILE A 148 -20.07 -2.29 -4.47
C ILE A 148 -21.20 -1.71 -5.32
N ASP A 149 -20.90 -0.68 -6.12
CA ASP A 149 -21.77 -0.20 -7.18
C ASP A 149 -21.66 -1.14 -8.40
N THR A 150 -22.72 -1.90 -8.63
CA THR A 150 -22.78 -2.87 -9.73
C THR A 150 -22.85 -2.23 -11.10
N VAL A 151 -23.30 -0.96 -11.20
CA VAL A 151 -23.40 -0.22 -12.47
C VAL A 151 -22.02 0.04 -13.08
N HIS A 152 -21.01 0.26 -12.23
CA HIS A 152 -19.62 0.51 -12.65
C HIS A 152 -18.71 -0.71 -12.51
N SER A 153 -19.30 -1.89 -12.34
CA SER A 153 -18.56 -3.13 -12.11
C SER A 153 -18.87 -4.16 -13.19
N GLN A 154 -17.89 -4.99 -13.54
CA GLN A 154 -18.09 -6.15 -14.40
C GLN A 154 -18.24 -7.39 -13.54
N VAL A 155 -19.34 -8.10 -13.71
CA VAL A 155 -19.60 -9.38 -13.05
C VAL A 155 -19.57 -10.49 -14.10
N GLN A 156 -18.86 -11.58 -13.81
CA GLN A 156 -18.77 -12.76 -14.64
C GLN A 156 -18.94 -14.00 -13.77
N ILE A 157 -19.68 -15.01 -14.26
CA ILE A 157 -19.88 -16.26 -13.57
C ILE A 157 -19.37 -17.40 -14.44
N PHE A 158 -18.62 -18.30 -13.83
CA PHE A 158 -18.04 -19.47 -14.49
C PHE A 158 -18.49 -20.75 -13.82
N ASN A 159 -18.76 -21.77 -14.62
CA ASN A 159 -19.00 -23.13 -14.13
C ASN A 159 -17.66 -23.86 -13.83
N GLN A 160 -17.74 -25.12 -13.38
CA GLN A 160 -16.58 -25.98 -13.06
C GLN A 160 -15.65 -26.24 -14.25
N LEU A 161 -16.13 -26.09 -15.48
CA LEU A 161 -15.35 -26.26 -16.70
C LEU A 161 -14.70 -24.97 -17.18
N GLY A 162 -14.87 -23.87 -16.42
CA GLY A 162 -14.36 -22.54 -16.78
C GLY A 162 -15.15 -21.82 -17.87
N GLN A 163 -16.34 -22.31 -18.22
CA GLN A 163 -17.21 -21.67 -19.21
C GLN A 163 -17.96 -20.51 -18.54
N ALA A 164 -17.94 -19.35 -19.20
CA ALA A 164 -18.72 -18.20 -18.76
C ALA A 164 -20.22 -18.45 -19.03
N LEU A 165 -21.04 -18.08 -18.06
CA LEU A 165 -22.49 -18.20 -18.13
C LEU A 165 -23.13 -16.83 -18.30
N GLU A 166 -24.23 -16.80 -19.05
CA GLU A 166 -25.11 -15.65 -19.11
C GLU A 166 -26.06 -15.65 -17.91
N PHE A 167 -26.33 -14.48 -17.35
CA PHE A 167 -27.22 -14.27 -16.21
C PHE A 167 -27.81 -12.87 -16.29
N GLU A 168 -28.91 -12.66 -15.59
CA GLU A 168 -29.52 -11.35 -15.42
C GLU A 168 -29.09 -10.74 -14.08
N LEU A 169 -28.65 -9.48 -14.15
CA LEU A 169 -28.29 -8.67 -12.98
C LEU A 169 -29.32 -7.55 -12.83
N ASP A 170 -30.15 -7.65 -11.80
CA ASP A 170 -31.12 -6.61 -11.43
C ASP A 170 -30.64 -5.88 -10.16
N GLY A 171 -30.07 -4.69 -10.35
CA GLY A 171 -29.43 -3.95 -9.26
C GLY A 171 -28.25 -4.73 -8.67
N ASN A 172 -28.43 -5.30 -7.48
CA ASN A 172 -27.45 -6.12 -6.80
C ASN A 172 -27.83 -7.60 -6.70
N LYS A 173 -28.89 -8.02 -7.39
CA LYS A 173 -29.47 -9.36 -7.35
C LYS A 173 -29.20 -10.10 -8.64
N ILE A 174 -28.79 -11.35 -8.54
CA ILE A 174 -28.53 -12.27 -9.66
C ILE A 174 -29.47 -13.46 -9.53
N ASP A 175 -30.20 -13.77 -10.60
CA ASP A 175 -31.01 -14.96 -10.69
C ASP A 175 -30.14 -16.14 -11.15
N VAL A 176 -30.09 -17.19 -10.35
CA VAL A 176 -29.36 -18.44 -10.62
C VAL A 176 -30.29 -19.66 -10.68
N SER A 177 -31.60 -19.45 -10.68
CA SER A 177 -32.60 -20.52 -10.72
C SER A 177 -32.52 -21.40 -11.96
N GLY A 178 -31.98 -20.86 -13.05
CA GLY A 178 -31.73 -21.58 -14.31
C GLY A 178 -30.39 -22.35 -14.36
N PHE A 179 -29.57 -22.27 -13.29
CA PHE A 179 -28.27 -22.95 -13.27
C PHE A 179 -28.40 -24.39 -12.82
N SER A 180 -27.59 -25.29 -13.42
CA SER A 180 -27.51 -26.68 -12.97
C SER A 180 -26.87 -26.81 -11.60
N ASN A 181 -27.22 -27.86 -10.85
CA ASN A 181 -26.57 -28.11 -9.55
C ASN A 181 -25.05 -28.23 -9.70
N GLY A 182 -24.30 -27.49 -8.93
CA GLY A 182 -22.84 -27.49 -9.01
C GLY A 182 -22.16 -26.29 -8.38
N LEU A 183 -20.84 -26.32 -8.37
CA LEU A 183 -19.99 -25.24 -7.89
C LEU A 183 -19.74 -24.21 -9.00
N TYR A 184 -19.86 -22.94 -8.64
CA TYR A 184 -19.64 -21.81 -9.54
C TYR A 184 -18.64 -20.82 -8.94
N VAL A 185 -17.95 -20.09 -9.81
CA VAL A 185 -17.05 -19.01 -9.44
C VAL A 185 -17.56 -17.71 -10.06
N MET A 186 -17.79 -16.72 -9.22
CA MET A 186 -18.12 -15.36 -9.63
C MET A 186 -16.89 -14.48 -9.55
N ASN A 187 -16.55 -13.81 -10.64
CA ASN A 187 -15.52 -12.79 -10.70
C ASN A 187 -16.19 -11.41 -10.78
N ILE A 188 -15.91 -10.58 -9.79
CA ILE A 188 -16.38 -9.18 -9.78
C ILE A 188 -15.17 -8.29 -9.98
N LYS A 189 -15.17 -7.55 -11.10
CA LYS A 189 -14.14 -6.59 -11.45
C LYS A 189 -14.66 -5.17 -11.31
N HIS A 190 -13.97 -4.38 -10.52
CA HIS A 190 -14.24 -2.95 -10.36
C HIS A 190 -12.95 -2.17 -10.55
N SER A 191 -12.97 -1.15 -11.43
CA SER A 191 -11.76 -0.45 -11.87
C SER A 191 -10.73 -1.45 -12.43
N ASN A 192 -9.53 -1.52 -11.89
CA ASN A 192 -8.48 -2.44 -12.34
C ASN A 192 -8.30 -3.68 -11.43
N LYS A 193 -9.18 -3.90 -10.46
CA LYS A 193 -9.08 -5.01 -9.49
C LYS A 193 -10.23 -5.98 -9.64
N SER A 194 -10.00 -7.23 -9.24
CA SER A 194 -11.03 -8.27 -9.25
C SER A 194 -11.03 -9.07 -7.95
N LYS A 195 -12.22 -9.55 -7.57
CA LYS A 195 -12.40 -10.45 -6.42
C LYS A 195 -13.22 -11.65 -6.85
N LEU A 196 -12.79 -12.83 -6.41
CA LEU A 196 -13.44 -14.09 -6.73
C LEU A 196 -14.29 -14.58 -5.55
N PHE A 197 -15.49 -15.03 -5.84
CA PHE A 197 -16.40 -15.65 -4.90
C PHE A 197 -16.80 -17.05 -5.40
N LYS A 198 -17.01 -17.97 -4.48
CA LYS A 198 -17.51 -19.32 -4.78
C LYS A 198 -18.91 -19.45 -4.22
N PHE A 199 -19.81 -20.07 -4.99
CA PHE A 199 -21.15 -20.42 -4.53
C PHE A 199 -21.60 -21.77 -5.10
N LEU A 200 -22.54 -22.41 -4.43
CA LEU A 200 -23.08 -23.69 -4.78
C LEU A 200 -24.57 -23.51 -5.15
N VAL A 201 -24.96 -24.08 -6.29
CA VAL A 201 -26.38 -24.26 -6.68
C VAL A 201 -26.76 -25.71 -6.40
N HIS A 202 -27.91 -25.97 -5.75
CA HIS A 202 -28.35 -27.31 -5.35
C HIS A 202 -29.84 -27.55 -5.60
#